data_5e1f645c44c2ae3ffe61e7156d1d616a
#
_entry.id   5e1f645c44c2ae3ffe61e7156d1d616a
#
_cell.length_a   1.000
_cell.length_b   1.000
_cell.length_c   1.000
_cell.angle_alpha   90.00
_cell.angle_beta   90.00
_cell.angle_gamma   90.00
#
_symmetry.space_group_name_H-M   'P 1'
#
loop_
_entity.id
_entity.type
_entity.pdbx_description
1 polymer ?
#
loop_
_entity_poly.entity_id
_entity_poly.type
_entity_poly.pdbx_seq_one_letter_code
_entity_poly.pdbx_strand_id
1 'polypeptide(L)'
;TGMLMPEARQIYVCADNCMRGVVLTAAEMNAADRFSFVIVEEEDLLNGNLEDVTIEGVTDVLRKRKDHPKAVLLFTVCLHHFLGCDLERVYEELEARFPDIFFVRCYMDPIMQKHGLTPDQKLRKAIYDGLKVREENPKAVTILGSDFALDETSDIRRLLKWKHIEVKELPECNSWKSYQELADSKIFIACYPPGKYGLECQAERLRKKALYLPGSFDYDEIIRQWKTLEQAVGENVEEVEGIEDTDMHMEKSLERITKREIALCESALEQARKVVGDVPIMIDHTFHPRPLELAKLLLTHGFSVTRIYLDAVNPEEKATFEWLKEQYPELEYEPTIRPEMRMKPRNESDVLAIGQKAAWFT
;
A
#
# COMPACT_ATOMS: atom_id res chain seq x y z
N THR A 1 -7.44 -2.28 0.68
CA THR A 1 -6.79 -2.98 -0.46
C THR A 1 -7.80 -3.87 -1.20
N GLY A 2 -8.31 -4.97 -0.64
CA GLY A 2 -9.19 -5.90 -1.36
C GLY A 2 -10.48 -5.31 -1.94
N MET A 3 -10.99 -4.22 -1.39
CA MET A 3 -12.18 -3.52 -1.88
C MET A 3 -11.96 -2.77 -3.20
N LEU A 4 -10.72 -2.52 -3.58
CA LEU A 4 -10.36 -1.77 -4.80
C LEU A 4 -10.54 -2.59 -6.08
N MET A 5 -10.49 -3.93 -5.98
CA MET A 5 -10.63 -4.77 -7.15
C MET A 5 -12.08 -4.71 -7.67
N PRO A 6 -12.29 -4.26 -8.91
CA PRO A 6 -13.62 -4.15 -9.48
C PRO A 6 -14.19 -5.52 -9.82
N GLU A 7 -15.53 -5.63 -9.83
CA GLU A 7 -16.26 -6.87 -10.12
C GLU A 7 -15.79 -8.07 -9.29
N ALA A 8 -15.25 -7.79 -8.07
CA ALA A 8 -14.76 -8.80 -7.15
C ALA A 8 -15.66 -8.97 -5.94
N ARG A 9 -15.63 -10.17 -5.37
CA ARG A 9 -16.28 -10.55 -4.10
C ARG A 9 -15.23 -10.97 -3.09
N GLN A 10 -15.55 -10.82 -1.82
CA GLN A 10 -14.70 -11.30 -0.73
C GLN A 10 -15.41 -12.44 -0.02
N ILE A 11 -14.74 -13.58 0.09
CA ILE A 11 -15.26 -14.74 0.82
C ILE A 11 -14.27 -15.05 1.95
N TYR A 12 -14.79 -15.06 3.16
CA TYR A 12 -14.01 -15.38 4.36
C TYR A 12 -14.40 -16.77 4.85
N VAL A 13 -13.39 -17.65 4.98
CA VAL A 13 -13.56 -19.00 5.56
C VAL A 13 -12.94 -18.97 6.94
N CYS A 14 -13.78 -18.95 7.98
CA CYS A 14 -13.32 -18.72 9.34
C CYS A 14 -14.33 -19.20 10.38
N ALA A 15 -13.87 -19.34 11.61
CA ALA A 15 -14.76 -19.51 12.75
C ALA A 15 -15.59 -18.24 13.00
N ASP A 16 -16.77 -18.37 13.58
CA ASP A 16 -17.74 -17.28 13.83
C ASP A 16 -17.10 -16.05 14.52
N ASN A 17 -16.28 -16.28 15.52
CA ASN A 17 -15.62 -15.20 16.26
C ASN A 17 -14.64 -14.37 15.39
N CYS A 18 -14.05 -14.96 14.35
CA CYS A 18 -13.08 -14.28 13.49
C CYS A 18 -13.75 -13.31 12.52
N MET A 19 -15.02 -13.51 12.16
CA MET A 19 -15.71 -12.66 11.19
C MET A 19 -16.27 -11.37 11.77
N ARG A 20 -16.39 -11.24 13.08
CA ARG A 20 -17.05 -10.08 13.72
C ARG A 20 -16.47 -8.73 13.25
N GLY A 21 -15.16 -8.59 13.28
CA GLY A 21 -14.50 -7.36 12.83
C GLY A 21 -14.71 -7.10 11.34
N VAL A 22 -14.71 -8.14 10.53
CA VAL A 22 -14.92 -8.04 9.08
C VAL A 22 -16.34 -7.60 8.76
N VAL A 23 -17.35 -8.18 9.45
CA VAL A 23 -18.77 -7.81 9.28
C VAL A 23 -19.01 -6.35 9.66
N LEU A 24 -18.45 -5.91 10.79
CA LEU A 24 -18.56 -4.50 11.21
C LEU A 24 -17.92 -3.56 10.19
N THR A 25 -16.73 -3.85 9.73
CA THR A 25 -16.03 -3.06 8.70
C THR A 25 -16.83 -3.03 7.39
N ALA A 26 -17.37 -4.16 6.95
CA ALA A 26 -18.21 -4.22 5.76
C ALA A 26 -19.48 -3.34 5.89
N ALA A 27 -20.09 -3.32 7.07
CA ALA A 27 -21.26 -2.49 7.36
C ALA A 27 -20.89 -1.00 7.39
N GLU A 28 -19.80 -0.62 8.06
CA GLU A 28 -19.30 0.75 8.12
C GLU A 28 -18.96 1.32 6.72
N MET A 29 -18.42 0.47 5.84
CA MET A 29 -18.11 0.83 4.45
C MET A 29 -19.33 0.79 3.52
N ASN A 30 -20.52 0.44 4.02
CA ASN A 30 -21.72 0.20 3.21
C ASN A 30 -21.47 -0.78 2.05
N ALA A 31 -20.71 -1.84 2.32
CA ALA A 31 -20.22 -2.80 1.34
C ALA A 31 -20.57 -4.27 1.70
N ALA A 32 -21.53 -4.48 2.60
CA ALA A 32 -21.89 -5.81 3.09
C ALA A 32 -22.29 -6.78 1.97
N ASP A 33 -22.84 -6.27 0.87
CA ASP A 33 -23.20 -7.05 -0.30
C ASP A 33 -21.99 -7.69 -1.01
N ARG A 34 -20.80 -7.15 -0.83
CA ARG A 34 -19.55 -7.66 -1.41
C ARG A 34 -18.88 -8.75 -0.59
N PHE A 35 -19.38 -9.01 0.62
CA PHE A 35 -18.81 -9.98 1.55
C PHE A 35 -19.68 -11.21 1.67
N SER A 36 -19.06 -12.36 1.83
CA SER A 36 -19.70 -13.64 2.14
C SER A 36 -18.83 -14.41 3.12
N PHE A 37 -19.45 -15.34 3.85
CA PHE A 37 -18.77 -16.10 4.89
C PHE A 37 -19.07 -17.59 4.72
N VAL A 38 -18.05 -18.40 4.94
CA VAL A 38 -18.12 -19.85 5.15
C VAL A 38 -17.70 -20.07 6.59
N ILE A 39 -18.63 -20.51 7.41
CA ILE A 39 -18.37 -20.74 8.84
C ILE A 39 -17.79 -22.13 9.00
N VAL A 40 -16.67 -22.19 9.70
CA VAL A 40 -16.01 -23.44 10.10
C VAL A 40 -16.42 -23.74 11.53
N GLU A 41 -17.10 -24.86 11.71
CA GLU A 41 -17.57 -25.34 13.01
C GLU A 41 -16.50 -26.20 13.71
N GLU A 42 -16.64 -26.41 15.01
CA GLU A 42 -15.71 -27.22 15.78
C GLU A 42 -15.68 -28.69 15.27
N GLU A 43 -16.82 -29.21 14.82
CA GLU A 43 -16.94 -30.55 14.26
C GLU A 43 -16.11 -30.73 12.98
N ASP A 44 -16.04 -29.67 12.13
CA ASP A 44 -15.23 -29.67 10.91
C ASP A 44 -13.74 -29.82 11.25
N LEU A 45 -13.30 -29.16 12.31
CA LEU A 45 -11.90 -29.21 12.75
C LEU A 45 -11.57 -30.60 13.32
N LEU A 46 -12.50 -31.18 14.08
CA LEU A 46 -12.33 -32.52 14.67
C LEU A 46 -12.30 -33.62 13.60
N ASN A 47 -13.09 -33.47 12.56
CA ASN A 47 -13.17 -34.41 11.44
C ASN A 47 -12.03 -34.30 10.44
N GLY A 48 -11.23 -33.22 10.50
CA GLY A 48 -10.11 -33.00 9.60
C GLY A 48 -10.52 -32.78 8.13
N ASN A 49 -11.68 -32.16 7.89
CA ASN A 49 -12.26 -31.96 6.56
C ASN A 49 -12.26 -30.49 6.12
N LEU A 50 -11.33 -29.67 6.62
CA LEU A 50 -11.28 -28.24 6.42
C LEU A 50 -11.15 -27.85 4.93
N GLU A 51 -10.42 -28.63 4.12
CA GLU A 51 -10.34 -28.45 2.67
C GLU A 51 -11.71 -28.58 2.03
N ASP A 52 -12.43 -29.67 2.34
CA ASP A 52 -13.73 -29.95 1.73
C ASP A 52 -14.79 -28.91 2.17
N VAL A 53 -14.78 -28.52 3.44
CA VAL A 53 -15.63 -27.42 3.96
C VAL A 53 -15.35 -26.11 3.23
N THR A 54 -14.08 -25.80 2.99
CA THR A 54 -13.69 -24.59 2.24
C THR A 54 -14.17 -24.67 0.80
N ILE A 55 -13.90 -25.77 0.09
CA ILE A 55 -14.28 -25.96 -1.32
C ILE A 55 -15.80 -25.92 -1.49
N GLU A 56 -16.53 -26.73 -0.72
CA GLU A 56 -17.98 -26.82 -0.86
C GLU A 56 -18.68 -25.54 -0.38
N GLY A 57 -18.22 -24.93 0.72
CA GLY A 57 -18.76 -23.68 1.22
C GLY A 57 -18.60 -22.53 0.22
N VAL A 58 -17.42 -22.37 -0.36
CA VAL A 58 -17.17 -21.36 -1.41
C VAL A 58 -17.99 -21.67 -2.66
N THR A 59 -18.09 -22.94 -3.06
CA THR A 59 -18.90 -23.37 -4.19
C THR A 59 -20.37 -23.03 -3.99
N ASP A 60 -20.92 -23.31 -2.79
CA ASP A 60 -22.30 -23.01 -2.45
C ASP A 60 -22.59 -21.51 -2.45
N VAL A 61 -21.69 -20.70 -1.88
CA VAL A 61 -21.77 -19.23 -1.92
C VAL A 61 -21.85 -18.74 -3.36
N LEU A 62 -20.96 -19.20 -4.24
CA LEU A 62 -20.89 -18.72 -5.64
C LEU A 62 -22.10 -19.20 -6.46
N ARG A 63 -22.60 -20.42 -6.26
CA ARG A 63 -23.77 -20.95 -6.96
C ARG A 63 -25.10 -20.28 -6.56
N LYS A 64 -25.22 -19.84 -5.33
CA LYS A 64 -26.42 -19.12 -4.83
C LYS A 64 -26.50 -17.68 -5.30
N ARG A 65 -25.40 -17.12 -5.78
CA ARG A 65 -25.38 -15.73 -6.26
C ARG A 65 -25.92 -15.62 -7.69
N LYS A 66 -26.58 -14.50 -7.95
CA LYS A 66 -27.08 -14.15 -9.29
C LYS A 66 -26.03 -13.40 -10.12
N ASP A 67 -25.09 -12.72 -9.44
CA ASP A 67 -23.98 -12.03 -10.06
C ASP A 67 -22.80 -13.00 -10.28
N HIS A 68 -22.09 -12.83 -11.36
CA HIS A 68 -20.92 -13.64 -11.71
C HIS A 68 -19.66 -12.77 -11.53
N PRO A 69 -19.01 -12.80 -10.36
CA PRO A 69 -17.84 -12.00 -10.13
C PRO A 69 -16.69 -12.43 -11.05
N LYS A 70 -15.86 -11.48 -11.44
CA LYS A 70 -14.63 -11.75 -12.22
C LYS A 70 -13.47 -12.18 -11.32
N ALA A 71 -13.52 -11.80 -10.05
CA ALA A 71 -12.55 -12.25 -9.06
C ALA A 71 -13.20 -12.54 -7.71
N VAL A 72 -12.59 -13.46 -6.98
CA VAL A 72 -12.94 -13.78 -5.60
C VAL A 72 -11.69 -13.68 -4.75
N LEU A 73 -11.70 -12.74 -3.79
CA LEU A 73 -10.68 -12.68 -2.76
C LEU A 73 -11.07 -13.71 -1.67
N LEU A 74 -10.38 -14.83 -1.67
CA LEU A 74 -10.63 -15.91 -0.72
C LEU A 74 -9.72 -15.76 0.50
N PHE A 75 -10.32 -15.34 1.61
CA PHE A 75 -9.62 -15.12 2.86
C PHE A 75 -9.64 -16.38 3.71
N THR A 76 -8.47 -16.98 3.92
CA THR A 76 -8.26 -18.04 4.88
C THR A 76 -7.63 -17.48 6.17
N VAL A 77 -7.92 -18.10 7.30
CA VAL A 77 -7.46 -17.65 8.62
C VAL A 77 -6.43 -18.61 9.21
N CYS A 78 -5.91 -18.27 10.38
CA CYS A 78 -4.89 -19.05 11.07
C CYS A 78 -5.26 -20.56 11.28
N LEU A 79 -6.54 -20.92 11.35
CA LEU A 79 -6.99 -22.31 11.47
C LEU A 79 -6.47 -23.19 10.32
N HIS A 80 -6.52 -22.70 9.08
CA HIS A 80 -6.01 -23.41 7.91
C HIS A 80 -4.52 -23.71 8.04
N HIS A 81 -3.76 -22.77 8.60
CA HIS A 81 -2.34 -22.95 8.81
C HIS A 81 -2.03 -23.93 9.96
N PHE A 82 -2.70 -23.77 11.12
CA PHE A 82 -2.49 -24.62 12.29
C PHE A 82 -2.81 -26.09 12.04
N LEU A 83 -3.81 -26.35 11.21
CA LEU A 83 -4.24 -27.71 10.87
C LEU A 83 -3.55 -28.27 9.63
N GLY A 84 -2.65 -27.51 9.02
CA GLY A 84 -1.92 -27.95 7.83
C GLY A 84 -2.81 -28.17 6.61
N CYS A 85 -3.86 -27.35 6.46
CA CYS A 85 -4.78 -27.39 5.34
C CYS A 85 -4.04 -27.27 4.00
N ASP A 86 -4.31 -28.18 3.06
CA ASP A 86 -3.79 -28.15 1.70
C ASP A 86 -4.51 -27.10 0.86
N LEU A 87 -4.05 -25.85 0.99
CA LEU A 87 -4.63 -24.72 0.27
C LEU A 87 -4.38 -24.78 -1.25
N GLU A 88 -3.31 -25.44 -1.71
CA GLU A 88 -3.08 -25.61 -3.15
C GLU A 88 -4.20 -26.48 -3.74
N ARG A 89 -4.53 -27.62 -3.13
CA ARG A 89 -5.67 -28.44 -3.51
C ARG A 89 -6.97 -27.65 -3.51
N VAL A 90 -7.20 -26.80 -2.51
CA VAL A 90 -8.41 -25.96 -2.43
C VAL A 90 -8.50 -25.03 -3.63
N TYR A 91 -7.42 -24.33 -3.97
CA TYR A 91 -7.43 -23.41 -5.11
C TYR A 91 -7.55 -24.15 -6.44
N GLU A 92 -6.82 -25.24 -6.66
CA GLU A 92 -6.91 -26.05 -7.86
C GLU A 92 -8.34 -26.54 -8.13
N GLU A 93 -9.02 -27.02 -7.10
CA GLU A 93 -10.39 -27.50 -7.21
C GLU A 93 -11.39 -26.35 -7.49
N LEU A 94 -11.24 -25.20 -6.82
CA LEU A 94 -12.10 -24.03 -7.06
C LEU A 94 -11.88 -23.43 -8.44
N GLU A 95 -10.65 -23.34 -8.92
CA GLU A 95 -10.31 -22.87 -10.27
C GLU A 95 -10.84 -23.80 -11.34
N ALA A 96 -10.83 -25.13 -11.10
CA ALA A 96 -11.42 -26.12 -11.99
C ALA A 96 -12.96 -26.00 -12.06
N ARG A 97 -13.62 -25.72 -10.92
CA ARG A 97 -15.09 -25.53 -10.87
C ARG A 97 -15.56 -24.20 -11.45
N PHE A 98 -14.72 -23.17 -11.37
CA PHE A 98 -15.04 -21.79 -11.78
C PHE A 98 -13.92 -21.19 -12.64
N PRO A 99 -13.68 -21.69 -13.85
CA PRO A 99 -12.54 -21.29 -14.69
C PRO A 99 -12.59 -19.84 -15.16
N ASP A 100 -13.74 -19.18 -15.07
CA ASP A 100 -13.93 -17.77 -15.43
C ASP A 100 -13.71 -16.80 -14.27
N ILE A 101 -13.44 -17.32 -13.06
CA ILE A 101 -13.21 -16.55 -11.85
C ILE A 101 -11.73 -16.59 -11.49
N PHE A 102 -11.13 -15.42 -11.27
CA PHE A 102 -9.79 -15.32 -10.70
C PHE A 102 -9.86 -15.38 -9.17
N PHE A 103 -9.28 -16.42 -8.57
CA PHE A 103 -9.19 -16.55 -7.12
C PHE A 103 -7.93 -15.87 -6.59
N VAL A 104 -8.11 -14.80 -5.82
CA VAL A 104 -7.02 -14.08 -5.13
C VAL A 104 -6.73 -14.79 -3.80
N ARG A 105 -5.50 -15.23 -3.62
CA ARG A 105 -5.03 -15.92 -2.42
C ARG A 105 -4.81 -14.94 -1.28
N CYS A 106 -5.68 -14.92 -0.29
CA CYS A 106 -5.66 -13.97 0.82
C CYS A 106 -5.47 -14.71 2.16
N TYR A 107 -4.33 -14.49 2.79
CA TYR A 107 -3.98 -15.15 4.04
C TYR A 107 -4.11 -14.20 5.23
N MET A 108 -4.97 -14.54 6.20
CA MET A 108 -5.12 -13.81 7.46
C MET A 108 -4.48 -14.60 8.60
N ASP A 109 -3.17 -14.74 8.54
CA ASP A 109 -2.36 -15.54 9.49
C ASP A 109 -1.24 -14.73 10.18
N PRO A 110 -1.51 -13.58 10.77
CA PRO A 110 -0.47 -12.70 11.33
C PRO A 110 0.32 -13.34 12.47
N ILE A 111 -0.28 -14.31 13.17
CA ILE A 111 0.34 -14.97 14.33
C ILE A 111 1.54 -15.84 13.92
N MET A 112 1.52 -16.40 12.72
CA MET A 112 2.55 -17.31 12.22
C MET A 112 3.73 -16.59 11.57
N GLN A 113 3.65 -15.28 11.38
CA GLN A 113 4.69 -14.51 10.70
C GLN A 113 5.63 -13.83 11.67
N LYS A 114 6.60 -14.57 12.19
CA LYS A 114 7.70 -13.98 12.93
C LYS A 114 8.76 -13.32 12.02
N HIS A 115 8.89 -13.84 10.79
CA HIS A 115 9.85 -13.38 9.80
C HIS A 115 9.25 -13.52 8.40
N GLY A 116 9.57 -12.60 7.48
CA GLY A 116 9.14 -12.63 6.09
C GLY A 116 8.10 -11.57 5.72
N LEU A 117 7.35 -11.83 4.65
CA LEU A 117 6.35 -10.90 4.13
C LEU A 117 5.12 -10.84 5.03
N THR A 118 4.64 -9.62 5.28
CA THR A 118 3.39 -9.41 6.00
C THR A 118 2.18 -9.86 5.16
N PRO A 119 1.02 -10.16 5.80
CA PRO A 119 -0.23 -10.43 5.06
C PRO A 119 -0.60 -9.30 4.10
N ASP A 120 -0.37 -8.05 4.47
CA ASP A 120 -0.60 -6.88 3.62
C ASP A 120 0.27 -6.90 2.35
N GLN A 121 1.57 -7.17 2.48
CA GLN A 121 2.47 -7.29 1.33
C GLN A 121 2.08 -8.45 0.40
N LYS A 122 1.68 -9.60 0.97
CA LYS A 122 1.18 -10.75 0.20
C LYS A 122 -0.09 -10.41 -0.55
N LEU A 123 -1.05 -9.74 0.09
CA LEU A 123 -2.29 -9.32 -0.53
C LEU A 123 -2.05 -8.32 -1.66
N ARG A 124 -1.20 -7.30 -1.43
CA ARG A 124 -0.83 -6.31 -2.46
C ARG A 124 -0.16 -6.93 -3.68
N LYS A 125 0.57 -8.02 -3.51
CA LYS A 125 1.10 -8.82 -4.63
C LYS A 125 -0.02 -9.63 -5.30
N ALA A 126 -0.83 -10.34 -4.51
CA ALA A 126 -1.81 -11.30 -5.01
C ALA A 126 -2.94 -10.64 -5.83
N ILE A 127 -3.37 -9.42 -5.49
CA ILE A 127 -4.41 -8.70 -6.24
C ILE A 127 -4.01 -8.35 -7.67
N TYR A 128 -2.72 -8.37 -8.00
CA TYR A 128 -2.22 -8.12 -9.37
C TYR A 128 -1.83 -9.39 -10.12
N ASP A 129 -1.90 -10.58 -9.48
CA ASP A 129 -1.59 -11.85 -10.14
C ASP A 129 -2.57 -12.20 -11.28
N GLY A 130 -3.78 -11.63 -11.23
CA GLY A 130 -4.80 -11.78 -12.28
C GLY A 130 -4.56 -10.95 -13.54
N LEU A 131 -3.56 -10.08 -13.56
CA LEU A 131 -3.21 -9.30 -14.74
C LEU A 131 -2.63 -10.21 -15.82
N LYS A 132 -3.15 -10.10 -17.03
CA LYS A 132 -2.68 -10.86 -18.20
C LYS A 132 -1.74 -10.01 -19.05
N VAL A 133 -0.79 -10.67 -19.73
CA VAL A 133 0.08 -9.98 -20.70
C VAL A 133 -0.78 -9.30 -21.76
N ARG A 134 -0.48 -8.05 -22.06
CA ARG A 134 -1.17 -7.22 -23.05
C ARG A 134 -0.16 -6.51 -23.96
N GLU A 135 -0.63 -6.02 -25.07
CA GLU A 135 0.13 -5.10 -25.92
C GLU A 135 0.55 -3.87 -25.13
N GLU A 136 1.78 -3.44 -25.33
CA GLU A 136 2.34 -2.33 -24.55
C GLU A 136 1.86 -0.97 -25.06
N ASN A 137 1.42 -0.15 -24.11
CA ASN A 137 1.20 1.28 -24.30
C ASN A 137 2.44 2.06 -23.78
N PRO A 138 3.33 2.54 -24.66
CA PRO A 138 4.53 3.26 -24.24
C PRO A 138 4.23 4.61 -23.59
N LYS A 139 3.01 5.14 -23.75
CA LYS A 139 2.54 6.39 -23.18
C LYS A 139 1.74 6.21 -21.90
N ALA A 140 1.89 5.06 -21.24
CA ALA A 140 1.25 4.80 -19.96
C ALA A 140 2.24 4.28 -18.92
N VAL A 141 1.99 4.62 -17.67
CA VAL A 141 2.62 4.01 -16.49
C VAL A 141 1.53 3.48 -15.56
N THR A 142 1.83 2.41 -14.85
CA THR A 142 0.91 1.85 -13.86
C THR A 142 1.51 1.97 -12.46
N ILE A 143 0.76 2.55 -11.53
CA ILE A 143 1.15 2.61 -10.12
C ILE A 143 0.48 1.46 -9.39
N LEU A 144 1.31 0.65 -8.71
CA LEU A 144 0.90 -0.56 -8.00
C LEU A 144 1.05 -0.40 -6.48
N GLY A 145 0.18 -1.09 -5.75
CA GLY A 145 0.36 -1.33 -4.32
C GLY A 145 -0.10 -0.22 -3.39
N SER A 146 -0.71 0.86 -3.88
CA SER A 146 -1.38 1.88 -3.06
C SER A 146 -2.88 1.59 -2.90
N ASP A 147 -3.46 2.03 -1.79
CA ASP A 147 -4.92 2.00 -1.55
C ASP A 147 -5.61 3.27 -2.04
N PHE A 148 -4.86 4.32 -2.28
CA PHE A 148 -5.34 5.61 -2.77
C PHE A 148 -4.62 5.93 -4.07
N ALA A 149 -5.33 6.54 -4.99
CA ALA A 149 -4.73 7.13 -6.18
C ALA A 149 -3.78 8.26 -5.75
N LEU A 150 -2.74 8.49 -6.54
CA LEU A 150 -1.89 9.66 -6.34
C LEU A 150 -2.73 10.93 -6.50
N ASP A 151 -2.51 11.88 -5.61
CA ASP A 151 -3.15 13.19 -5.70
C ASP A 151 -2.78 13.89 -7.01
N GLU A 152 -3.73 14.62 -7.59
CA GLU A 152 -3.53 15.37 -8.84
C GLU A 152 -2.44 16.45 -8.73
N THR A 153 -2.19 16.93 -7.51
CA THR A 153 -1.14 17.91 -7.22
C THR A 153 0.22 17.28 -6.96
N SER A 154 0.30 15.93 -6.86
CA SER A 154 1.55 15.24 -6.63
C SER A 154 2.55 15.49 -7.74
N ASP A 155 3.82 15.57 -7.37
CA ASP A 155 4.90 15.85 -8.31
C ASP A 155 5.01 14.78 -9.39
N ILE A 156 4.77 13.52 -9.05
CA ILE A 156 4.76 12.39 -10.01
C ILE A 156 3.67 12.60 -11.06
N ARG A 157 2.42 12.88 -10.65
CA ARG A 157 1.33 13.13 -11.62
C ARG A 157 1.59 14.37 -12.47
N ARG A 158 2.11 15.44 -11.88
CA ARG A 158 2.44 16.67 -12.60
C ARG A 158 3.51 16.43 -13.68
N LEU A 159 4.58 15.69 -13.35
CA LEU A 159 5.63 15.35 -14.29
C LEU A 159 5.09 14.46 -15.43
N LEU A 160 4.35 13.41 -15.11
CA LEU A 160 3.79 12.48 -16.09
C LEU A 160 2.78 13.18 -17.01
N LYS A 161 1.91 14.03 -16.46
CA LYS A 161 0.97 14.84 -17.23
C LYS A 161 1.68 15.79 -18.20
N TRP A 162 2.77 16.41 -17.75
CA TRP A 162 3.57 17.28 -18.60
C TRP A 162 4.24 16.52 -19.77
N LYS A 163 4.64 15.27 -19.53
CA LYS A 163 5.18 14.36 -20.56
C LYS A 163 4.09 13.67 -21.40
N HIS A 164 2.82 14.02 -21.22
CA HIS A 164 1.69 13.37 -21.88
C HIS A 164 1.63 11.85 -21.65
N ILE A 165 2.04 11.41 -20.46
CA ILE A 165 1.97 10.01 -20.01
C ILE A 165 0.71 9.80 -19.19
N GLU A 166 -0.06 8.78 -19.57
CA GLU A 166 -1.24 8.33 -18.83
C GLU A 166 -0.82 7.61 -17.54
N VAL A 167 -1.46 7.94 -16.44
CA VAL A 167 -1.28 7.23 -15.16
C VAL A 167 -2.45 6.28 -14.96
N LYS A 168 -2.16 5.00 -14.71
CA LYS A 168 -3.15 3.96 -14.41
C LYS A 168 -2.96 3.45 -13.00
N GLU A 169 -4.04 3.39 -12.24
CA GLU A 169 -4.02 2.98 -10.84
C GLU A 169 -5.23 2.11 -10.49
N LEU A 170 -5.05 1.11 -9.63
CA LEU A 170 -6.13 0.23 -9.20
C LEU A 170 -7.29 0.99 -8.53
N PRO A 171 -7.07 2.01 -7.69
CA PRO A 171 -8.16 2.80 -7.10
C PRO A 171 -9.07 3.52 -8.12
N GLU A 172 -8.59 3.74 -9.34
CA GLU A 172 -9.35 4.37 -10.43
C GLU A 172 -10.06 3.36 -11.34
N CYS A 173 -9.82 2.07 -11.15
CA CYS A 173 -10.46 1.02 -11.93
C CYS A 173 -11.91 0.80 -11.51
N ASN A 174 -12.84 0.93 -12.45
CA ASN A 174 -14.28 0.72 -12.22
C ASN A 174 -14.83 -0.55 -12.88
N SER A 175 -14.00 -1.29 -13.61
CA SER A 175 -14.38 -2.50 -14.34
C SER A 175 -13.22 -3.49 -14.41
N TRP A 176 -13.52 -4.78 -14.59
CA TRP A 176 -12.52 -5.80 -14.87
C TRP A 176 -11.65 -5.47 -16.09
N LYS A 177 -12.23 -4.82 -17.08
CA LYS A 177 -11.49 -4.37 -18.27
C LYS A 177 -10.43 -3.35 -17.89
N SER A 178 -10.78 -2.29 -17.15
CA SER A 178 -9.82 -1.27 -16.71
C SER A 178 -8.76 -1.85 -15.77
N TYR A 179 -9.13 -2.81 -14.90
CA TYR A 179 -8.16 -3.56 -14.12
C TYR A 179 -7.15 -4.31 -15.00
N GLN A 180 -7.60 -5.01 -16.05
CA GLN A 180 -6.69 -5.69 -16.98
C GLN A 180 -5.81 -4.71 -17.77
N GLU A 181 -6.27 -3.50 -18.05
CA GLU A 181 -5.53 -2.44 -18.74
C GLU A 181 -4.35 -1.90 -17.90
N LEU A 182 -4.29 -2.20 -16.60
CA LEU A 182 -3.10 -1.92 -15.79
C LEU A 182 -1.85 -2.64 -16.32
N ALA A 183 -2.02 -3.77 -17.02
CA ALA A 183 -0.92 -4.56 -17.56
C ALA A 183 -0.34 -4.05 -18.88
N ASP A 184 -0.96 -3.06 -19.53
CA ASP A 184 -0.49 -2.58 -20.83
C ASP A 184 0.66 -1.56 -20.73
N SER A 185 0.88 -0.94 -19.58
CA SER A 185 1.97 0.01 -19.36
C SER A 185 3.34 -0.65 -19.46
N LYS A 186 4.32 0.05 -20.01
CA LYS A 186 5.71 -0.41 -20.09
C LYS A 186 6.45 -0.30 -18.75
N ILE A 187 6.05 0.67 -17.92
CA ILE A 187 6.67 0.96 -16.63
C ILE A 187 5.66 0.75 -15.52
N PHE A 188 6.07 -0.03 -14.51
CA PHE A 188 5.35 -0.18 -13.25
C PHE A 188 6.05 0.59 -12.16
N ILE A 189 5.29 1.32 -11.34
CA ILE A 189 5.80 2.16 -10.26
C ILE A 189 5.15 1.72 -8.96
N ALA A 190 5.90 1.71 -7.85
CA ALA A 190 5.32 1.66 -6.50
C ALA A 190 5.85 2.84 -5.69
N CYS A 191 4.93 3.59 -5.09
CA CYS A 191 5.24 4.70 -4.20
C CYS A 191 5.03 4.34 -2.72
N TYR A 192 4.31 3.26 -2.46
CA TYR A 192 3.99 2.81 -1.11
C TYR A 192 4.86 1.59 -0.74
N PRO A 193 5.65 1.65 0.36
CA PRO A 193 6.62 0.61 0.69
C PRO A 193 6.07 -0.82 0.74
N PRO A 194 4.88 -1.10 1.31
CA PRO A 194 4.29 -2.43 1.27
C PRO A 194 3.97 -2.95 -0.14
N GLY A 195 3.87 -2.07 -1.13
CA GLY A 195 3.65 -2.42 -2.54
C GLY A 195 4.91 -2.86 -3.29
N LYS A 196 6.12 -2.61 -2.74
CA LYS A 196 7.40 -2.89 -3.40
C LYS A 196 7.53 -4.34 -3.84
N TYR A 197 7.22 -5.29 -2.97
CA TYR A 197 7.30 -6.71 -3.30
C TYR A 197 6.36 -7.08 -4.47
N GLY A 198 5.13 -6.56 -4.44
CA GLY A 198 4.18 -6.75 -5.54
C GLY A 198 4.68 -6.16 -6.85
N LEU A 199 5.27 -4.96 -6.81
CA LEU A 199 5.90 -4.33 -7.98
C LEU A 199 6.96 -5.24 -8.60
N GLU A 200 7.93 -5.71 -7.81
CA GLU A 200 9.03 -6.55 -8.28
C GLU A 200 8.52 -7.84 -8.93
N CYS A 201 7.60 -8.56 -8.27
CA CYS A 201 7.00 -9.78 -8.80
C CYS A 201 6.22 -9.55 -10.10
N GLN A 202 5.42 -8.50 -10.17
CA GLN A 202 4.61 -8.24 -11.36
C GLN A 202 5.44 -7.72 -12.54
N ALA A 203 6.44 -6.89 -12.27
CA ALA A 203 7.35 -6.41 -13.30
C ALA A 203 8.16 -7.58 -13.94
N GLU A 204 8.65 -8.50 -13.13
CA GLU A 204 9.32 -9.70 -13.61
C GLU A 204 8.37 -10.58 -14.44
N ARG A 205 7.19 -10.92 -13.89
CA ARG A 205 6.19 -11.79 -14.53
C ARG A 205 5.67 -11.25 -15.86
N LEU A 206 5.43 -9.95 -15.93
CA LEU A 206 4.88 -9.26 -17.10
C LEU A 206 5.96 -8.61 -17.99
N ARG A 207 7.24 -8.76 -17.63
CA ARG A 207 8.41 -8.20 -18.31
C ARG A 207 8.34 -6.69 -18.46
N LYS A 208 8.04 -6.00 -17.37
CA LYS A 208 7.91 -4.52 -17.29
C LYS A 208 9.12 -3.91 -16.58
N LYS A 209 9.41 -2.64 -16.86
CA LYS A 209 10.40 -1.87 -16.09
C LYS A 209 9.80 -1.53 -14.73
N ALA A 210 10.48 -1.89 -13.66
CA ALA A 210 10.07 -1.58 -12.29
C ALA A 210 10.75 -0.29 -11.80
N LEU A 211 9.98 0.61 -11.20
CA LEU A 211 10.49 1.78 -10.50
C LEU A 211 9.90 1.83 -9.08
N TYR A 212 10.76 1.78 -8.09
CA TYR A 212 10.36 1.99 -6.71
C TYR A 212 10.70 3.42 -6.30
N LEU A 213 9.68 4.24 -6.09
CA LEU A 213 9.77 5.68 -5.82
C LEU A 213 8.98 5.98 -4.52
N PRO A 214 9.46 5.51 -3.35
CA PRO A 214 8.78 5.79 -2.08
C PRO A 214 8.83 7.27 -1.79
N GLY A 215 7.76 7.83 -1.23
CA GLY A 215 7.77 9.21 -0.77
C GLY A 215 8.91 9.46 0.23
N SER A 216 9.43 10.68 0.27
CA SER A 216 10.50 11.09 1.17
C SER A 216 10.26 12.51 1.68
N PHE A 217 10.88 12.85 2.82
CA PHE A 217 10.99 14.21 3.35
C PHE A 217 12.40 14.78 3.17
N ASP A 218 13.30 14.03 2.53
CA ASP A 218 14.64 14.47 2.15
C ASP A 218 14.63 15.02 0.72
N TYR A 219 14.96 16.30 0.56
CA TYR A 219 14.90 16.97 -0.75
C TYR A 219 15.84 16.34 -1.79
N ASP A 220 17.03 15.91 -1.36
CA ASP A 220 17.97 15.29 -2.29
C ASP A 220 17.48 13.91 -2.76
N GLU A 221 16.80 13.15 -1.88
CA GLU A 221 16.18 11.90 -2.27
C GLU A 221 15.00 12.13 -3.22
N ILE A 222 14.14 13.10 -2.95
CA ILE A 222 13.03 13.47 -3.84
C ILE A 222 13.56 13.82 -5.23
N ILE A 223 14.61 14.65 -5.31
CA ILE A 223 15.23 15.04 -6.59
C ILE A 223 15.79 13.84 -7.32
N ARG A 224 16.46 12.91 -6.62
CA ARG A 224 16.98 11.67 -7.23
C ARG A 224 15.86 10.80 -7.78
N GLN A 225 14.75 10.65 -7.05
CA GLN A 225 13.57 9.89 -7.50
C GLN A 225 12.96 10.51 -8.76
N TRP A 226 12.84 11.82 -8.80
CA TRP A 226 12.35 12.56 -9.95
C TRP A 226 13.21 12.37 -11.20
N LYS A 227 14.53 12.51 -11.08
CA LYS A 227 15.46 12.26 -12.17
C LYS A 227 15.37 10.82 -12.70
N THR A 228 15.21 9.86 -11.78
CA THR A 228 15.02 8.45 -12.16
C THR A 228 13.73 8.24 -12.94
N LEU A 229 12.63 8.86 -12.51
CA LEU A 229 11.36 8.79 -13.23
C LEU A 229 11.47 9.46 -14.61
N GLU A 230 12.01 10.67 -14.64
CA GLU A 230 12.18 11.43 -15.88
C GLU A 230 13.00 10.67 -16.93
N GLN A 231 14.13 10.10 -16.53
CA GLN A 231 14.96 9.27 -17.40
C GLN A 231 14.18 8.04 -17.89
N ALA A 232 13.48 7.34 -16.99
CA ALA A 232 12.75 6.15 -17.36
C ALA A 232 11.62 6.42 -18.37
N VAL A 233 10.96 7.57 -18.23
CA VAL A 233 9.86 8.01 -19.11
C VAL A 233 10.42 8.60 -20.41
N GLY A 234 11.53 9.33 -20.36
CA GLY A 234 12.18 9.92 -21.54
C GLY A 234 12.63 8.88 -22.54
N GLU A 235 13.12 7.72 -22.08
CA GLU A 235 13.50 6.59 -22.94
C GLU A 235 12.30 6.00 -23.74
N ASN A 236 11.06 6.34 -23.40
CA ASN A 236 9.84 5.82 -24.02
C ASN A 236 9.18 6.75 -25.03
N VAL A 237 9.63 8.00 -25.11
CA VAL A 237 9.15 8.96 -26.11
C VAL A 237 10.13 8.91 -27.25
N GLU A 238 9.76 8.21 -28.35
CA GLU A 238 10.47 8.40 -29.62
C GLU A 238 10.54 9.89 -29.90
N GLU A 239 11.75 10.39 -30.22
CA GLU A 239 11.96 11.77 -30.60
C GLU A 239 10.93 12.16 -31.64
N VAL A 240 10.00 13.03 -31.29
CA VAL A 240 9.16 13.68 -32.28
C VAL A 240 10.10 14.57 -33.07
N GLU A 241 10.48 14.12 -34.28
CA GLU A 241 11.29 14.89 -35.20
C GLU A 241 10.74 16.33 -35.30
N GLY A 242 11.51 17.31 -34.85
CA GLY A 242 11.18 18.72 -35.03
C GLY A 242 11.23 19.63 -33.80
N ILE A 243 11.61 19.12 -32.63
CA ILE A 243 11.83 19.95 -31.43
C ILE A 243 13.31 19.84 -31.03
N GLU A 244 14.15 20.54 -31.78
CA GLU A 244 15.53 20.83 -31.35
C GLU A 244 15.47 21.69 -30.08
N ASP A 245 16.18 21.30 -29.01
CA ASP A 245 16.40 22.07 -27.76
C ASP A 245 15.51 21.75 -26.54
N THR A 246 14.78 20.66 -26.49
CA THR A 246 13.89 20.35 -25.34
C THR A 246 14.63 19.84 -24.11
N ASP A 247 15.69 19.05 -24.22
CA ASP A 247 16.34 18.41 -23.06
C ASP A 247 17.12 19.41 -22.21
N MET A 248 17.86 20.35 -22.80
CA MET A 248 18.59 21.37 -22.05
C MET A 248 17.66 22.45 -21.44
N HIS A 249 16.54 22.77 -22.10
CA HIS A 249 15.50 23.62 -21.53
C HIS A 249 14.71 22.92 -20.43
N MET A 250 14.59 21.61 -20.50
CA MET A 250 13.86 20.77 -19.56
C MET A 250 14.61 20.58 -18.25
N GLU A 251 15.90 20.25 -18.30
CA GLU A 251 16.75 20.13 -17.11
C GLU A 251 16.82 21.45 -16.33
N LYS A 252 16.98 22.57 -17.02
CA LYS A 252 16.89 23.92 -16.42
C LYS A 252 15.50 24.23 -15.86
N SER A 253 14.45 23.70 -16.49
CA SER A 253 13.07 23.86 -16.04
C SER A 253 12.80 23.04 -14.77
N LEU A 254 13.23 21.78 -14.72
CA LEU A 254 13.09 20.91 -13.56
C LEU A 254 13.86 21.47 -12.35
N GLU A 255 15.11 21.89 -12.54
CA GLU A 255 15.92 22.52 -11.49
C GLU A 255 15.27 23.79 -10.93
N ARG A 256 14.70 24.60 -11.80
CA ARG A 256 13.98 25.84 -11.39
C ARG A 256 12.70 25.53 -10.62
N ILE A 257 11.93 24.53 -11.08
CA ILE A 257 10.71 24.08 -10.38
C ILE A 257 11.09 23.54 -9.01
N THR A 258 12.08 22.66 -8.93
CA THR A 258 12.53 22.05 -7.68
C THR A 258 13.00 23.11 -6.68
N LYS A 259 13.82 24.08 -7.09
CA LYS A 259 14.28 25.19 -6.23
C LYS A 259 13.10 26.02 -5.70
N ARG A 260 12.10 26.28 -6.53
CA ARG A 260 10.89 27.00 -6.15
C ARG A 260 10.06 26.21 -5.12
N GLU A 261 9.83 24.92 -5.36
CA GLU A 261 9.03 24.08 -4.46
C GLU A 261 9.73 23.88 -3.10
N ILE A 262 11.06 23.70 -3.09
CA ILE A 262 11.84 23.70 -1.84
C ILE A 262 11.66 25.01 -1.08
N ALA A 263 11.80 26.15 -1.75
CA ALA A 263 11.64 27.46 -1.10
C ALA A 263 10.22 27.65 -0.51
N LEU A 264 9.20 27.10 -1.17
CA LEU A 264 7.83 27.12 -0.66
C LEU A 264 7.68 26.22 0.58
N CYS A 265 8.28 25.01 0.56
CA CYS A 265 8.28 24.10 1.70
C CYS A 265 9.00 24.72 2.91
N GLU A 266 10.19 25.30 2.71
CA GLU A 266 10.95 25.99 3.76
C GLU A 266 10.16 27.15 4.38
N SER A 267 9.54 27.97 3.53
CA SER A 267 8.68 29.07 3.99
C SER A 267 7.46 28.57 4.80
N ALA A 268 6.86 27.47 4.35
CA ALA A 268 5.72 26.85 5.06
C ALA A 268 6.15 26.29 6.42
N LEU A 269 7.31 25.61 6.50
CA LEU A 269 7.87 25.12 7.74
C LEU A 269 8.17 26.25 8.72
N GLU A 270 8.77 27.34 8.24
CA GLU A 270 9.02 28.54 9.08
C GLU A 270 7.72 29.15 9.63
N GLN A 271 6.69 29.25 8.81
CA GLN A 271 5.37 29.73 9.24
C GLN A 271 4.73 28.78 10.25
N ALA A 272 4.74 27.49 9.96
CA ALA A 272 4.22 26.47 10.86
C ALA A 272 4.93 26.49 12.23
N ARG A 273 6.27 26.66 12.24
CA ARG A 273 7.06 26.78 13.48
C ARG A 273 6.62 27.95 14.34
N LYS A 274 6.27 29.09 13.73
CA LYS A 274 5.76 30.27 14.45
C LYS A 274 4.40 30.01 15.10
N VAL A 275 3.56 29.19 14.48
CA VAL A 275 2.22 28.86 14.99
C VAL A 275 2.28 27.78 16.05
N VAL A 276 3.02 26.70 15.79
CA VAL A 276 3.14 25.54 16.69
C VAL A 276 3.93 25.86 17.95
N GLY A 277 4.96 26.73 17.83
CA GLY A 277 5.80 27.07 18.96
C GLY A 277 6.51 25.83 19.54
N ASP A 278 6.58 25.77 20.86
CA ASP A 278 7.26 24.68 21.58
C ASP A 278 6.32 23.54 22.00
N VAL A 279 5.11 23.47 21.38
CA VAL A 279 4.17 22.37 21.64
C VAL A 279 4.85 21.04 21.26
N PRO A 280 4.84 20.05 22.18
CA PRO A 280 5.39 18.73 21.90
C PRO A 280 4.65 18.05 20.73
N ILE A 281 5.41 17.45 19.83
CA ILE A 281 4.86 16.74 18.66
C ILE A 281 5.11 15.24 18.84
N MET A 282 4.07 14.46 18.59
CA MET A 282 4.12 13.00 18.53
C MET A 282 3.72 12.54 17.13
N ILE A 283 4.48 11.60 16.57
CA ILE A 283 4.33 11.15 15.18
C ILE A 283 4.11 9.65 15.14
N ASP A 284 3.33 9.17 14.18
CA ASP A 284 3.23 7.74 13.87
C ASP A 284 3.21 7.44 12.36
N HIS A 285 3.39 6.16 12.03
CA HIS A 285 3.48 5.66 10.66
C HIS A 285 2.13 5.67 9.88
N THR A 286 1.00 5.95 10.54
CA THR A 286 -0.29 6.00 9.85
C THR A 286 -0.47 7.28 9.04
N PHE A 287 0.25 8.35 9.39
CA PHE A 287 0.31 9.57 8.58
C PHE A 287 1.11 9.37 7.30
N HIS A 288 2.31 8.81 7.44
CA HIS A 288 3.21 8.50 6.32
C HIS A 288 4.09 7.31 6.68
N PRO A 289 4.44 6.43 5.73
CA PRO A 289 5.27 5.25 6.02
C PRO A 289 6.72 5.57 6.41
N ARG A 290 7.14 6.85 6.37
CA ARG A 290 8.47 7.32 6.77
C ARG A 290 8.40 8.34 7.92
N PRO A 291 7.93 7.93 9.12
CA PRO A 291 7.76 8.81 10.27
C PRO A 291 9.08 9.34 10.83
N LEU A 292 10.17 8.59 10.68
CA LEU A 292 11.51 8.98 11.15
C LEU A 292 12.10 10.12 10.32
N GLU A 293 11.91 10.11 9.01
CA GLU A 293 12.33 11.23 8.15
C GLU A 293 11.52 12.50 8.43
N LEU A 294 10.20 12.35 8.64
CA LEU A 294 9.37 13.49 9.05
C LEU A 294 9.87 14.06 10.38
N ALA A 295 10.19 13.21 11.37
CA ALA A 295 10.75 13.65 12.63
C ALA A 295 12.08 14.38 12.45
N LYS A 296 12.97 13.86 11.60
CA LYS A 296 14.24 14.51 11.26
C LYS A 296 14.00 15.89 10.64
N LEU A 297 13.11 15.99 9.66
CA LEU A 297 12.76 17.28 9.04
C LEU A 297 12.27 18.27 10.08
N LEU A 298 11.34 17.89 10.93
CA LEU A 298 10.77 18.79 11.95
C LEU A 298 11.80 19.18 13.00
N LEU A 299 12.58 18.25 13.52
CA LEU A 299 13.63 18.52 14.52
C LEU A 299 14.71 19.48 13.99
N THR A 300 15.13 19.28 12.74
CA THR A 300 16.12 20.17 12.10
C THR A 300 15.60 21.58 11.84
N HIS A 301 14.26 21.73 11.80
CA HIS A 301 13.57 23.05 11.69
C HIS A 301 13.13 23.60 13.07
N GLY A 302 13.64 23.03 14.15
CA GLY A 302 13.42 23.54 15.51
C GLY A 302 12.09 23.19 16.16
N PHE A 303 11.30 22.27 15.58
CA PHE A 303 10.10 21.77 16.23
C PHE A 303 10.43 20.81 17.37
N SER A 304 9.56 20.72 18.36
CA SER A 304 9.71 19.86 19.54
C SER A 304 9.10 18.47 19.31
N VAL A 305 9.74 17.61 18.50
CA VAL A 305 9.31 16.22 18.38
C VAL A 305 9.83 15.43 19.58
N THR A 306 8.91 14.84 20.36
CA THR A 306 9.25 14.14 21.62
C THR A 306 9.07 12.64 21.52
N ARG A 307 8.20 12.16 20.66
CA ARG A 307 7.88 10.73 20.58
C ARG A 307 7.49 10.28 19.16
N ILE A 308 7.94 9.08 18.80
CA ILE A 308 7.56 8.42 17.55
C ILE A 308 6.99 7.04 17.88
N TYR A 309 5.75 6.80 17.42
CA TYR A 309 5.11 5.50 17.52
C TYR A 309 5.40 4.70 16.25
N LEU A 310 6.15 3.60 16.39
CA LEU A 310 6.49 2.70 15.29
C LEU A 310 6.67 1.27 15.76
N ASP A 311 6.23 0.32 14.97
CA ASP A 311 6.33 -1.11 15.29
C ASP A 311 7.56 -1.76 14.63
N ALA A 312 8.09 -1.12 13.57
CA ALA A 312 9.31 -1.54 12.86
C ALA A 312 9.97 -0.32 12.18
N VAL A 313 11.26 -0.42 11.92
CA VAL A 313 11.99 0.56 11.11
C VAL A 313 12.09 0.03 9.69
N ASN A 314 11.57 0.79 8.74
CA ASN A 314 11.67 0.46 7.32
C ASN A 314 13.13 0.50 6.85
N PRO A 315 13.52 -0.34 5.88
CA PRO A 315 14.89 -0.35 5.35
C PRO A 315 15.37 1.03 4.89
N GLU A 316 14.49 1.82 4.31
CA GLU A 316 14.75 3.18 3.80
C GLU A 316 15.08 4.18 4.90
N GLU A 317 14.61 3.93 6.13
CA GLU A 317 14.76 4.83 7.27
C GLU A 317 15.86 4.42 8.27
N LYS A 318 16.58 3.30 8.04
CA LYS A 318 17.59 2.81 8.99
C LYS A 318 18.67 3.85 9.30
N ALA A 319 19.19 4.51 8.27
CA ALA A 319 20.21 5.55 8.43
C ALA A 319 19.67 6.75 9.24
N THR A 320 18.42 7.16 8.93
CA THR A 320 17.74 8.24 9.66
C THR A 320 17.49 7.86 11.12
N PHE A 321 17.10 6.62 11.40
CA PHE A 321 16.91 6.11 12.75
C PHE A 321 18.20 6.19 13.59
N GLU A 322 19.33 5.70 13.06
CA GLU A 322 20.62 5.77 13.78
C GLU A 322 21.07 7.22 13.99
N TRP A 323 20.88 8.07 12.99
CA TRP A 323 21.18 9.50 13.11
C TRP A 323 20.31 10.18 14.18
N LEU A 324 19.01 9.90 14.24
CA LEU A 324 18.12 10.46 15.27
C LEU A 324 18.53 10.00 16.67
N LYS A 325 18.91 8.74 16.86
CA LYS A 325 19.38 8.23 18.15
C LYS A 325 20.66 8.93 18.62
N GLU A 326 21.55 9.27 17.70
CA GLU A 326 22.81 9.96 18.01
C GLU A 326 22.60 11.45 18.31
N GLN A 327 21.79 12.14 17.49
CA GLN A 327 21.62 13.59 17.60
C GLN A 327 20.53 14.01 18.59
N TYR A 328 19.53 13.15 18.84
CA TYR A 328 18.39 13.40 19.72
C TYR A 328 18.16 12.20 20.65
N PRO A 329 19.08 11.93 21.59
CA PRO A 329 19.01 10.75 22.48
C PRO A 329 17.78 10.75 23.41
N GLU A 330 17.16 11.91 23.62
CA GLU A 330 15.93 12.08 24.40
C GLU A 330 14.65 11.72 23.65
N LEU A 331 14.72 11.52 22.32
CA LEU A 331 13.58 11.17 21.48
C LEU A 331 13.09 9.76 21.83
N GLU A 332 11.83 9.66 22.21
CA GLU A 332 11.22 8.38 22.61
C GLU A 332 10.68 7.60 21.39
N TYR A 333 10.93 6.28 21.39
CA TYR A 333 10.41 5.35 20.38
C TYR A 333 9.51 4.32 21.05
N GLU A 334 8.22 4.24 20.64
CA GLU A 334 7.26 3.37 21.28
C GLU A 334 6.56 2.43 20.29
N PRO A 335 6.71 1.10 20.45
CA PRO A 335 5.97 0.12 19.68
C PRO A 335 4.50 0.09 20.09
N THR A 336 3.59 0.29 19.12
CA THR A 336 2.15 0.37 19.39
C THR A 336 1.50 -0.98 19.69
N ILE A 337 2.17 -2.08 19.32
CA ILE A 337 1.67 -3.45 19.51
C ILE A 337 1.86 -3.98 20.93
N ARG A 338 2.60 -3.30 21.77
CA ARG A 338 2.83 -3.72 23.16
C ARG A 338 1.53 -3.65 23.98
N PRO A 339 1.20 -4.68 24.78
CA PRO A 339 -0.01 -4.68 25.61
C PRO A 339 -0.09 -3.49 26.57
N GLU A 340 1.06 -3.03 27.09
CA GLU A 340 1.19 -1.91 28.02
C GLU A 340 0.67 -0.60 27.45
N MET A 341 0.69 -0.45 26.10
CA MET A 341 0.16 0.74 25.43
C MET A 341 -1.32 0.96 25.69
N ARG A 342 -2.09 -0.12 25.97
CA ARG A 342 -3.52 -0.03 26.29
C ARG A 342 -3.79 0.55 27.68
N MET A 343 -2.78 0.49 28.56
CA MET A 343 -2.85 0.95 29.95
C MET A 343 -2.14 2.30 30.13
N LYS A 344 -1.57 2.86 29.06
CA LYS A 344 -0.84 4.12 29.13
C LYS A 344 -1.82 5.25 29.45
N PRO A 345 -1.53 6.08 30.48
CA PRO A 345 -2.35 7.25 30.77
C PRO A 345 -2.23 8.25 29.61
N ARG A 346 -3.31 8.97 29.35
CA ARG A 346 -3.30 10.09 28.41
C ARG A 346 -2.39 11.21 28.90
N ASN A 347 -1.85 11.98 27.96
CA ASN A 347 -1.09 13.17 28.34
C ASN A 347 -1.99 14.20 29.01
N GLU A 348 -1.46 14.84 30.06
CA GLU A 348 -2.14 15.92 30.76
C GLU A 348 -1.87 17.30 30.13
N SER A 349 -0.89 17.39 29.23
CA SER A 349 -0.49 18.61 28.53
C SER A 349 -0.94 18.60 27.08
N ASP A 350 -1.09 19.78 26.48
CA ASP A 350 -1.34 19.94 25.07
C ASP A 350 -0.20 19.35 24.23
N VAL A 351 -0.55 18.53 23.25
CA VAL A 351 0.39 17.92 22.29
C VAL A 351 -0.19 18.02 20.89
N LEU A 352 0.68 18.08 19.90
CA LEU A 352 0.30 17.96 18.48
C LEU A 352 0.55 16.51 18.04
N ALA A 353 -0.53 15.80 17.72
CA ALA A 353 -0.43 14.44 17.20
C ALA A 353 -0.45 14.45 15.67
N ILE A 354 0.54 13.80 15.04
CA ILE A 354 0.63 13.58 13.60
C ILE A 354 0.48 12.08 13.34
N GLY A 355 -0.72 11.69 12.94
CA GLY A 355 -1.12 10.31 12.71
C GLY A 355 -2.21 9.82 13.67
N GLN A 356 -2.91 8.77 13.24
CA GLN A 356 -4.06 8.25 13.97
C GLN A 356 -3.67 7.57 15.29
N LYS A 357 -2.57 6.82 15.31
CA LYS A 357 -2.09 6.16 16.53
C LYS A 357 -1.54 7.17 17.52
N ALA A 358 -0.78 8.16 17.05
CA ALA A 358 -0.33 9.26 17.89
C ALA A 358 -1.51 9.96 18.56
N ALA A 359 -2.55 10.31 17.81
CA ALA A 359 -3.77 10.91 18.35
C ALA A 359 -4.54 9.99 19.32
N TRP A 360 -4.43 8.67 19.14
CA TRP A 360 -5.09 7.72 20.05
C TRP A 360 -4.40 7.63 21.41
N PHE A 361 -3.06 7.74 21.44
CA PHE A 361 -2.27 7.58 22.65
C PHE A 361 -1.95 8.91 23.38
N THR A 362 -2.39 10.02 22.85
CA THR A 362 -2.33 11.35 23.49
C THR A 362 -3.64 11.70 24.17
#